data_9e0bc70ef6491e7d03e58efbc4d5fa6e
#
_entry.id   9e0bc70ef6491e7d03e58efbc4d5fa6e
#
_cell.length_a   1.000
_cell.length_b   1.000
_cell.length_c   1.000
_cell.angle_alpha   90.00
_cell.angle_beta   90.00
_cell.angle_gamma   90.00
#
_symmetry.space_group_name_H-M   'P 1'
#
loop_
_entity.id
_entity.type
_entity.pdbx_description
1 polymer ?
#
loop_
_entity_poly.entity_id
_entity_poly.type
_entity_poly.pdbx_seq_one_letter_code
_entity_poly.pdbx_strand_id
1 'polypeptide(L)'
;IPAISGTCELGENLQIGYFEQEVKGDNRTTCIEEIWQEFPSFTQYEVRSALAKCGLTTKHIESQVRVLSGGEQAKVRLCKLVNRDTNILLLDEPTNHLDFETMEWLESYLKTYPGAILVVSHDRYFLDAVCNRIFEIEDNTLTAYKGNYSAYLPQKEAAVALQQKQHDADMEKAAKLEDYIARNLVRASTTKMAQSRRKQLEKMEITEAPRTSHTDLKFRFTFDVTPYNEILTAKNISVTLGGKRLVEGLDLLVKRGERLVIAGPNGAGKSTLLRVLDLSLIHI
;
A
#
# COMPACT_ATOMS: atom_id res chain seq x y z
N ILE A 1 -20.22 -6.27 0.34
CA ILE A 1 -20.20 -7.72 0.61
C ILE A 1 -20.80 -7.91 1.99
N PRO A 2 -21.89 -8.69 2.17
CA PRO A 2 -22.46 -8.93 3.49
C PRO A 2 -21.52 -9.77 4.36
N ALA A 3 -21.52 -9.49 5.68
CA ALA A 3 -20.81 -10.33 6.64
C ALA A 3 -21.42 -11.74 6.67
N ILE A 4 -20.59 -12.77 6.74
CA ILE A 4 -21.02 -14.18 6.82
C ILE A 4 -21.57 -14.47 8.22
N SER A 5 -21.00 -13.85 9.25
CA SER A 5 -21.40 -13.96 10.65
C SER A 5 -20.99 -12.69 11.41
N GLY A 6 -21.58 -12.49 12.57
CA GLY A 6 -21.32 -11.32 13.40
C GLY A 6 -22.26 -10.15 13.10
N THR A 7 -22.16 -9.10 13.91
CA THR A 7 -22.91 -7.85 13.77
C THR A 7 -21.93 -6.70 13.56
N CYS A 8 -22.27 -5.79 12.65
CA CYS A 8 -21.56 -4.53 12.46
C CYS A 8 -22.56 -3.41 12.76
N GLU A 9 -22.35 -2.70 13.84
CA GLU A 9 -23.20 -1.58 14.25
C GLU A 9 -22.44 -0.27 14.00
N LEU A 10 -23.06 0.60 13.24
CA LEU A 10 -22.57 1.96 13.05
C LEU A 10 -23.02 2.82 14.23
N GLY A 11 -22.10 3.62 14.76
CA GLY A 11 -22.43 4.62 15.79
C GLY A 11 -23.43 5.66 15.29
N GLU A 12 -24.05 6.39 16.20
CA GLU A 12 -24.93 7.50 15.86
C GLU A 12 -24.12 8.69 15.30
N ASN A 13 -24.73 9.45 14.39
CA ASN A 13 -24.16 10.67 13.78
C ASN A 13 -22.85 10.46 13.00
N LEU A 14 -22.65 9.29 12.40
CA LEU A 14 -21.50 9.03 11.54
C LEU A 14 -21.67 9.71 10.17
N GLN A 15 -20.66 10.48 9.80
CA GLN A 15 -20.50 11.09 8.48
C GLN A 15 -19.23 10.52 7.84
N ILE A 16 -19.44 9.54 6.96
CA ILE A 16 -18.34 8.74 6.38
C ILE A 16 -17.86 9.40 5.10
N GLY A 17 -16.56 9.71 5.05
CA GLY A 17 -15.85 10.01 3.82
C GLY A 17 -15.13 8.76 3.32
N TYR A 18 -15.41 8.34 2.08
CA TYR A 18 -14.77 7.18 1.47
C TYR A 18 -13.96 7.59 0.24
N PHE A 19 -12.71 7.15 0.21
CA PHE A 19 -11.81 7.32 -0.92
C PHE A 19 -11.49 5.97 -1.52
N GLU A 20 -12.02 5.70 -2.72
CA GLU A 20 -11.81 4.45 -3.46
C GLU A 20 -10.50 4.49 -4.26
N GLN A 21 -9.85 3.34 -4.40
CA GLN A 21 -8.61 3.17 -5.16
C GLN A 21 -8.77 3.60 -6.62
N GLU A 22 -9.79 3.12 -7.32
CA GLU A 22 -10.09 3.49 -8.70
C GLU A 22 -11.61 3.62 -8.94
N VAL A 23 -12.02 4.75 -9.50
CA VAL A 23 -13.37 4.91 -10.05
C VAL A 23 -13.28 4.70 -11.56
N LYS A 24 -13.72 3.54 -12.05
CA LYS A 24 -13.86 3.27 -13.47
C LYS A 24 -15.11 3.99 -14.00
N GLY A 25 -14.93 5.00 -14.84
CA GLY A 25 -16.06 5.69 -15.50
C GLY A 25 -15.60 6.67 -16.56
N ASP A 26 -16.40 6.81 -17.63
CA ASP A 26 -16.22 7.88 -18.65
C ASP A 26 -16.85 9.17 -18.11
N ASN A 27 -16.19 9.78 -17.11
CA ASN A 27 -16.67 11.03 -16.51
C ASN A 27 -16.40 12.20 -17.45
N ARG A 28 -17.45 12.68 -18.13
CA ARG A 28 -17.41 13.79 -19.12
C ARG A 28 -17.62 15.17 -18.51
N THR A 29 -17.90 15.25 -17.20
CA THR A 29 -18.05 16.52 -16.52
C THR A 29 -16.70 17.23 -16.39
N THR A 30 -16.71 18.55 -16.36
CA THR A 30 -15.52 19.34 -15.99
C THR A 30 -15.23 19.22 -14.49
N CYS A 31 -14.00 19.47 -14.06
CA CYS A 31 -13.68 19.44 -12.62
C CYS A 31 -14.54 20.42 -11.82
N ILE A 32 -14.90 21.57 -12.42
CA ILE A 32 -15.78 22.55 -11.78
C ILE A 32 -17.16 21.98 -11.58
N GLU A 33 -17.76 21.39 -12.62
CA GLU A 33 -19.09 20.77 -12.55
C GLU A 33 -19.11 19.63 -11.54
N GLU A 34 -18.04 18.84 -11.50
CA GLU A 34 -17.89 17.71 -10.60
C GLU A 34 -17.90 18.14 -9.11
N ILE A 35 -17.30 19.27 -8.78
CA ILE A 35 -17.36 19.83 -7.43
C ILE A 35 -18.71 20.51 -7.17
N TRP A 36 -19.26 21.22 -8.14
CA TRP A 36 -20.57 21.87 -7.96
C TRP A 36 -21.74 20.92 -7.80
N GLN A 37 -21.71 19.76 -8.47
CA GLN A 37 -22.74 18.74 -8.27
C GLN A 37 -22.83 18.30 -6.82
N GLU A 38 -21.70 18.26 -6.12
CA GLU A 38 -21.63 17.84 -4.73
C GLU A 38 -21.81 18.98 -3.73
N PHE A 39 -21.32 20.19 -4.10
CA PHE A 39 -21.38 21.39 -3.28
C PHE A 39 -22.09 22.54 -4.01
N PRO A 40 -23.43 22.44 -4.20
CA PRO A 40 -24.17 23.43 -4.98
C PRO A 40 -24.16 24.85 -4.36
N SER A 41 -23.88 24.94 -3.06
CA SER A 41 -23.78 26.21 -2.33
C SER A 41 -22.49 26.98 -2.58
N PHE A 42 -21.45 26.32 -3.14
CA PHE A 42 -20.18 26.96 -3.40
C PHE A 42 -20.28 27.96 -4.55
N THR A 43 -19.68 29.11 -4.37
CA THR A 43 -19.48 30.06 -5.46
C THR A 43 -18.42 29.55 -6.43
N GLN A 44 -18.39 30.11 -7.65
CA GLN A 44 -17.37 29.76 -8.64
C GLN A 44 -15.94 29.96 -8.12
N TYR A 45 -15.75 31.00 -7.32
CA TYR A 45 -14.45 31.30 -6.69
C TYR A 45 -14.07 30.19 -5.68
N GLU A 46 -14.99 29.76 -4.83
CA GLU A 46 -14.74 28.72 -3.84
C GLU A 46 -14.43 27.38 -4.49
N VAL A 47 -15.17 26.99 -5.54
CA VAL A 47 -14.88 25.77 -6.31
C VAL A 47 -13.46 25.80 -6.90
N ARG A 48 -13.10 26.89 -7.57
CA ARG A 48 -11.76 27.07 -8.15
C ARG A 48 -10.68 27.08 -7.07
N SER A 49 -10.92 27.76 -5.96
CA SER A 49 -10.00 27.80 -4.81
C SER A 49 -9.79 26.42 -4.19
N ALA A 50 -10.85 25.64 -3.99
CA ALA A 50 -10.79 24.28 -3.46
C ALA A 50 -9.95 23.35 -4.37
N LEU A 51 -10.21 23.38 -5.68
CA LEU A 51 -9.44 22.59 -6.65
C LEU A 51 -7.97 23.02 -6.73
N ALA A 52 -7.69 24.34 -6.67
CA ALA A 52 -6.32 24.86 -6.67
C ALA A 52 -5.55 24.47 -5.39
N LYS A 53 -6.20 24.47 -4.22
CA LYS A 53 -5.61 24.01 -2.96
C LYS A 53 -5.21 22.54 -3.02
N CYS A 54 -5.91 21.72 -3.81
CA CYS A 54 -5.55 20.31 -4.08
C CYS A 54 -4.46 20.18 -5.18
N GLY A 55 -3.82 21.27 -5.60
CA GLY A 55 -2.71 21.24 -6.55
C GLY A 55 -3.12 21.08 -8.02
N LEU A 56 -4.36 21.45 -8.39
CA LEU A 56 -4.79 21.50 -9.78
C LEU A 56 -4.53 22.86 -10.40
N THR A 57 -3.94 22.89 -11.60
CA THR A 57 -3.72 24.11 -12.36
C THR A 57 -5.02 24.61 -13.00
N THR A 58 -5.09 25.88 -13.39
CA THR A 58 -6.26 26.47 -14.06
C THR A 58 -6.70 25.64 -15.28
N LYS A 59 -5.74 25.13 -16.06
CA LYS A 59 -6.03 24.27 -17.22
C LYS A 59 -6.71 22.95 -16.81
N HIS A 60 -6.25 22.34 -15.73
CA HIS A 60 -6.86 21.10 -15.22
C HIS A 60 -8.26 21.34 -14.66
N ILE A 61 -8.46 22.47 -13.97
CA ILE A 61 -9.75 22.87 -13.39
C ILE A 61 -10.85 23.01 -14.46
N GLU A 62 -10.50 23.51 -15.64
CA GLU A 62 -11.41 23.69 -16.78
C GLU A 62 -11.54 22.45 -17.67
N SER A 63 -10.71 21.44 -17.45
CA SER A 63 -10.72 20.22 -18.25
C SER A 63 -11.79 19.24 -17.77
N GLN A 64 -12.21 18.34 -18.68
CA GLN A 64 -13.05 17.20 -18.30
C GLN A 64 -12.24 16.21 -17.45
N VAL A 65 -12.87 15.63 -16.43
CA VAL A 65 -12.21 14.68 -15.49
C VAL A 65 -11.58 13.52 -16.23
N ARG A 66 -12.22 12.96 -17.28
CA ARG A 66 -11.71 11.85 -18.08
C ARG A 66 -10.39 12.13 -18.83
N VAL A 67 -10.09 13.40 -19.09
CA VAL A 67 -8.88 13.82 -19.83
C VAL A 67 -7.68 13.98 -18.90
N LEU A 68 -7.93 14.05 -17.61
CA LEU A 68 -6.91 14.17 -16.59
C LEU A 68 -6.11 12.87 -16.41
N SER A 69 -4.86 13.00 -16.02
CA SER A 69 -4.05 11.85 -15.56
C SER A 69 -4.65 11.23 -14.29
N GLY A 70 -4.32 9.98 -13.99
CA GLY A 70 -4.81 9.30 -12.79
C GLY A 70 -4.55 10.08 -11.49
N GLY A 71 -3.38 10.72 -11.38
CA GLY A 71 -3.04 11.57 -10.23
C GLY A 71 -3.88 12.84 -10.15
N GLU A 72 -4.17 13.49 -11.28
CA GLU A 72 -5.05 14.67 -11.31
C GLU A 72 -6.50 14.31 -10.98
N GLN A 73 -6.98 13.15 -11.45
CA GLN A 73 -8.29 12.62 -11.05
C GLN A 73 -8.35 12.32 -9.56
N ALA A 74 -7.28 11.78 -8.98
CA ALA A 74 -7.18 11.57 -7.53
C ALA A 74 -7.26 12.89 -6.76
N LYS A 75 -6.61 13.96 -7.25
CA LYS A 75 -6.72 15.31 -6.67
C LYS A 75 -8.15 15.86 -6.67
N VAL A 76 -8.92 15.63 -7.72
CA VAL A 76 -10.35 16.01 -7.77
C VAL A 76 -11.15 15.25 -6.71
N ARG A 77 -10.91 13.93 -6.57
CA ARG A 77 -11.56 13.11 -5.54
C ARG A 77 -11.19 13.53 -4.12
N LEU A 78 -9.92 13.82 -3.88
CA LEU A 78 -9.45 14.36 -2.60
C LEU A 78 -10.10 15.72 -2.30
N CYS A 79 -10.24 16.58 -3.31
CA CYS A 79 -10.93 17.86 -3.16
C CYS A 79 -12.39 17.67 -2.68
N LYS A 80 -13.11 16.69 -3.21
CA LYS A 80 -14.45 16.34 -2.73
C LYS A 80 -14.42 15.88 -1.27
N LEU A 81 -13.52 14.95 -0.95
CA LEU A 81 -13.43 14.36 0.38
C LEU A 81 -13.13 15.41 1.47
N VAL A 82 -12.18 16.30 1.19
CA VAL A 82 -11.72 17.33 2.15
C VAL A 82 -12.79 18.41 2.43
N ASN A 83 -13.65 18.68 1.45
CA ASN A 83 -14.71 19.69 1.59
C ASN A 83 -16.03 19.11 2.11
N ARG A 84 -16.12 17.78 2.30
CA ARG A 84 -17.25 17.14 2.98
C ARG A 84 -17.14 17.31 4.50
N ASP A 85 -18.28 17.48 5.14
CA ASP A 85 -18.35 17.40 6.60
C ASP A 85 -18.33 15.91 7.01
N THR A 86 -17.15 15.44 7.42
CA THR A 86 -16.92 14.03 7.76
C THR A 86 -16.28 13.91 9.14
N ASN A 87 -16.63 12.85 9.86
CA ASN A 87 -16.02 12.52 11.16
C ASN A 87 -15.30 11.17 11.17
N ILE A 88 -15.38 10.42 10.06
CA ILE A 88 -14.57 9.24 9.79
C ILE A 88 -14.16 9.21 8.31
N LEU A 89 -12.89 8.91 8.07
CA LEU A 89 -12.33 8.70 6.73
C LEU A 89 -11.95 7.24 6.53
N LEU A 90 -12.43 6.67 5.44
CA LEU A 90 -12.04 5.35 4.94
C LEU A 90 -11.23 5.58 3.67
N LEU A 91 -9.94 5.25 3.70
CA LEU A 91 -9.00 5.53 2.61
C LEU A 91 -8.42 4.22 2.09
N ASP A 92 -8.71 3.90 0.82
CA ASP A 92 -8.22 2.71 0.14
C ASP A 92 -7.14 3.10 -0.86
N GLU A 93 -5.87 2.76 -0.55
CA GLU A 93 -4.67 3.09 -1.32
C GLU A 93 -4.60 4.57 -1.74
N PRO A 94 -4.72 5.52 -0.80
CA PRO A 94 -4.82 6.94 -1.12
C PRO A 94 -3.55 7.53 -1.73
N THR A 95 -2.41 6.86 -1.57
CA THR A 95 -1.10 7.28 -2.08
C THR A 95 -0.87 6.92 -3.55
N ASN A 96 -1.68 6.00 -4.10
CA ASN A 96 -1.53 5.56 -5.47
C ASN A 96 -1.74 6.71 -6.46
N HIS A 97 -0.79 6.83 -7.40
CA HIS A 97 -0.78 7.84 -8.47
C HIS A 97 -0.62 9.30 -8.01
N LEU A 98 -0.44 9.56 -6.72
CA LEU A 98 -0.11 10.90 -6.24
C LEU A 98 1.35 11.25 -6.53
N ASP A 99 1.61 12.52 -6.79
CA ASP A 99 2.96 13.07 -6.80
C ASP A 99 3.41 13.41 -5.36
N PHE A 100 4.69 13.64 -5.19
CA PHE A 100 5.29 13.88 -3.88
C PHE A 100 4.66 15.07 -3.13
N GLU A 101 4.41 16.18 -3.83
CA GLU A 101 3.80 17.37 -3.23
C GLU A 101 2.38 17.10 -2.72
N THR A 102 1.60 16.33 -3.49
CA THR A 102 0.24 15.95 -3.09
C THR A 102 0.24 14.96 -1.92
N MET A 103 1.22 14.06 -1.88
CA MET A 103 1.40 13.15 -0.73
C MET A 103 1.74 13.92 0.55
N GLU A 104 2.70 14.84 0.52
CA GLU A 104 3.05 15.68 1.67
C GLU A 104 1.84 16.50 2.17
N TRP A 105 1.08 17.05 1.23
CA TRP A 105 -0.15 17.77 1.56
C TRP A 105 -1.18 16.85 2.22
N LEU A 106 -1.40 15.65 1.67
CA LEU A 106 -2.35 14.67 2.22
C LEU A 106 -1.94 14.22 3.62
N GLU A 107 -0.67 13.91 3.83
CA GLU A 107 -0.14 13.58 5.16
C GLU A 107 -0.37 14.71 6.17
N SER A 108 -0.09 15.95 5.78
CA SER A 108 -0.28 17.12 6.64
C SER A 108 -1.75 17.33 6.99
N TYR A 109 -2.64 17.12 6.04
CA TYR A 109 -4.08 17.17 6.26
C TYR A 109 -4.56 16.09 7.23
N LEU A 110 -4.14 14.83 7.00
CA LEU A 110 -4.56 13.70 7.84
C LEU A 110 -4.01 13.78 9.27
N LYS A 111 -2.81 14.30 9.48
CA LYS A 111 -2.25 14.55 10.81
C LYS A 111 -3.06 15.53 11.65
N THR A 112 -3.74 16.46 11.00
CA THR A 112 -4.58 17.49 11.66
C THR A 112 -6.06 17.17 11.65
N TYR A 113 -6.46 16.09 10.98
CA TYR A 113 -7.85 15.69 10.89
C TYR A 113 -8.40 15.27 12.26
N PRO A 114 -9.52 15.88 12.74
CA PRO A 114 -10.03 15.65 14.10
C PRO A 114 -10.79 14.33 14.27
N GLY A 115 -11.22 13.72 13.16
CA GLY A 115 -12.02 12.49 13.16
C GLY A 115 -11.17 11.21 13.16
N ALA A 116 -11.84 10.08 13.05
CA ALA A 116 -11.17 8.79 12.91
C ALA A 116 -10.74 8.54 11.46
N ILE A 117 -9.60 7.86 11.29
CA ILE A 117 -9.08 7.47 9.98
C ILE A 117 -8.86 5.97 9.96
N LEU A 118 -9.41 5.30 8.97
CA LEU A 118 -9.09 3.92 8.63
C LEU A 118 -8.47 3.92 7.23
N VAL A 119 -7.22 3.49 7.13
CA VAL A 119 -6.47 3.50 5.88
C VAL A 119 -5.94 2.11 5.54
N VAL A 120 -6.03 1.75 4.26
CA VAL A 120 -5.33 0.62 3.65
C VAL A 120 -4.26 1.22 2.74
N SER A 121 -3.00 0.87 2.95
CA SER A 121 -1.90 1.31 2.09
C SER A 121 -0.72 0.35 2.16
N HIS A 122 0.04 0.28 1.06
CA HIS A 122 1.33 -0.40 0.97
C HIS A 122 2.51 0.55 1.18
N ASP A 123 2.27 1.84 1.28
CA ASP A 123 3.30 2.85 1.52
C ASP A 123 3.65 2.93 3.02
N ARG A 124 4.80 2.36 3.36
CA ARG A 124 5.29 2.27 4.74
C ARG A 124 5.57 3.64 5.35
N TYR A 125 6.05 4.59 4.57
CA TYR A 125 6.34 5.96 5.03
C TYR A 125 5.06 6.71 5.36
N PHE A 126 4.07 6.58 4.49
CA PHE A 126 2.75 7.15 4.71
C PHE A 126 2.08 6.57 5.97
N LEU A 127 2.09 5.23 6.12
CA LEU A 127 1.55 4.57 7.32
C LEU A 127 2.27 5.02 8.59
N ASP A 128 3.58 5.18 8.52
CA ASP A 128 4.40 5.63 9.66
C ASP A 128 4.10 7.07 10.05
N ALA A 129 3.79 7.92 9.08
CA ALA A 129 3.49 9.33 9.27
C ALA A 129 2.08 9.60 9.83
N VAL A 130 1.10 8.76 9.47
CA VAL A 130 -0.34 9.03 9.73
C VAL A 130 -0.93 8.11 10.79
N CYS A 131 -0.50 6.83 10.85
CA CYS A 131 -1.14 5.83 11.67
C CYS A 131 -0.55 5.77 13.08
N ASN A 132 -1.41 5.52 14.07
CA ASN A 132 -1.03 5.27 15.47
C ASN A 132 -1.45 3.88 15.96
N ARG A 133 -2.04 3.07 15.07
CA ARG A 133 -2.45 1.70 15.31
C ARG A 133 -2.44 0.92 14.00
N ILE A 134 -1.93 -0.30 14.03
CA ILE A 134 -1.88 -1.18 12.85
C ILE A 134 -2.77 -2.41 13.12
N PHE A 135 -3.58 -2.74 12.13
CA PHE A 135 -4.32 -3.99 12.06
C PHE A 135 -3.73 -4.86 10.97
N GLU A 136 -3.26 -6.03 11.33
CA GLU A 136 -2.73 -7.02 10.40
C GLU A 136 -3.75 -8.12 10.19
N ILE A 137 -4.04 -8.43 8.95
CA ILE A 137 -4.87 -9.58 8.56
C ILE A 137 -3.94 -10.65 8.01
N GLU A 138 -3.78 -11.72 8.75
CA GLU A 138 -2.97 -12.88 8.37
C GLU A 138 -3.70 -14.17 8.77
N ASP A 139 -3.73 -15.19 7.91
CA ASP A 139 -4.38 -16.49 8.15
C ASP A 139 -5.83 -16.38 8.69
N ASN A 140 -6.63 -15.50 8.11
CA ASN A 140 -8.02 -15.21 8.52
C ASN A 140 -8.17 -14.66 9.94
N THR A 141 -7.08 -14.21 10.56
CA THR A 141 -7.08 -13.57 11.87
C THR A 141 -6.73 -12.10 11.75
N LEU A 142 -7.30 -11.29 12.63
CA LEU A 142 -7.02 -9.86 12.73
C LEU A 142 -6.23 -9.62 14.02
N THR A 143 -5.00 -9.16 13.89
CA THR A 143 -4.15 -8.82 15.05
C THR A 143 -3.93 -7.31 15.10
N ALA A 144 -4.12 -6.73 16.28
CA ALA A 144 -3.96 -5.28 16.51
C ALA A 144 -2.63 -4.98 17.22
N TYR A 145 -1.86 -4.05 16.65
CA TYR A 145 -0.60 -3.56 17.20
C TYR A 145 -0.71 -2.07 17.52
N LYS A 146 -0.10 -1.65 18.63
CA LYS A 146 -0.04 -0.24 19.03
C LYS A 146 1.16 0.45 18.40
N GLY A 147 0.96 1.69 17.96
CA GLY A 147 1.99 2.52 17.34
C GLY A 147 1.87 2.56 15.83
N ASN A 148 2.84 3.23 15.21
CA ASN A 148 2.97 3.37 13.76
C ASN A 148 3.61 2.12 13.13
N TYR A 149 3.90 2.18 11.84
CA TYR A 149 4.46 1.03 11.11
C TYR A 149 5.84 0.61 11.63
N SER A 150 6.71 1.58 11.97
CA SER A 150 8.03 1.31 12.56
C SER A 150 7.95 0.64 13.93
N ALA A 151 6.95 0.97 14.73
CA ALA A 151 6.71 0.32 16.03
C ALA A 151 6.06 -1.07 15.90
N TYR A 152 5.32 -1.31 14.84
CA TYR A 152 4.70 -2.61 14.55
C TYR A 152 5.73 -3.70 14.26
N LEU A 153 6.76 -3.40 13.44
CA LEU A 153 7.74 -4.40 13.00
C LEU A 153 8.38 -5.20 14.15
N PRO A 154 8.98 -4.58 15.19
CA PRO A 154 9.57 -5.33 16.30
C PRO A 154 8.53 -6.08 17.12
N GLN A 155 7.28 -5.61 17.21
CA GLN A 155 6.22 -6.31 17.90
C GLN A 155 5.83 -7.60 17.15
N LYS A 156 5.74 -7.54 15.81
CA LYS A 156 5.49 -8.71 14.97
C LYS A 156 6.63 -9.72 15.08
N GLU A 157 7.88 -9.27 14.98
CA GLU A 157 9.05 -10.13 15.13
C GLU A 157 9.07 -10.86 16.48
N ALA A 158 8.76 -10.15 17.56
CA ALA A 158 8.68 -10.74 18.90
C ALA A 158 7.53 -11.75 19.01
N ALA A 159 6.37 -11.48 18.42
CA ALA A 159 5.22 -12.39 18.39
C ALA A 159 5.55 -13.68 17.62
N VAL A 160 6.17 -13.57 16.45
CA VAL A 160 6.62 -14.71 15.63
C VAL A 160 7.66 -15.53 16.39
N ALA A 161 8.64 -14.90 17.02
CA ALA A 161 9.65 -15.60 17.81
C ALA A 161 9.06 -16.34 19.02
N LEU A 162 8.06 -15.74 19.68
CA LEU A 162 7.33 -16.38 20.78
C LEU A 162 6.54 -17.60 20.29
N GLN A 163 5.82 -17.47 19.18
CA GLN A 163 5.06 -18.56 18.58
C GLN A 163 5.98 -19.72 18.17
N GLN A 164 7.12 -19.44 17.54
CA GLN A 164 8.12 -20.46 17.19
C GLN A 164 8.63 -21.20 18.43
N LYS A 165 8.99 -20.45 19.48
CA LYS A 165 9.44 -21.03 20.74
C LYS A 165 8.38 -21.91 21.39
N GLN A 166 7.11 -21.53 21.32
CA GLN A 166 6.01 -22.33 21.85
C GLN A 166 5.82 -23.60 21.01
N HIS A 167 5.84 -23.49 19.68
CA HIS A 167 5.78 -24.64 18.78
C HIS A 167 6.89 -25.64 19.08
N ASP A 168 8.16 -25.19 19.17
CA ASP A 168 9.30 -26.05 19.44
C ASP A 168 9.18 -26.75 20.80
N ALA A 169 8.69 -26.07 21.83
CA ALA A 169 8.45 -26.64 23.15
C ALA A 169 7.34 -27.67 23.12
N ASP A 170 6.28 -27.46 22.37
CA ASP A 170 5.18 -28.41 22.23
C ASP A 170 5.61 -29.64 21.42
N MET A 171 6.38 -29.44 20.35
CA MET A 171 6.99 -30.56 19.60
C MET A 171 7.94 -31.40 20.44
N GLU A 172 8.77 -30.79 21.30
CA GLU A 172 9.65 -31.50 22.22
C GLU A 172 8.85 -32.34 23.25
N LYS A 173 7.76 -31.75 23.78
CA LYS A 173 6.87 -32.51 24.70
C LYS A 173 6.18 -33.68 23.99
N ALA A 174 5.68 -33.48 22.78
CA ALA A 174 5.08 -34.53 21.97
C ALA A 174 6.07 -35.64 21.69
N ALA A 175 7.29 -35.34 21.24
CA ALA A 175 8.34 -36.30 21.00
C ALA A 175 8.72 -37.12 22.25
N LYS A 176 8.80 -36.47 23.43
CA LYS A 176 9.04 -37.16 24.70
C LYS A 176 7.91 -38.14 25.08
N LEU A 177 6.66 -37.78 24.82
CA LEU A 177 5.50 -38.63 25.05
C LEU A 177 5.50 -39.80 24.08
N GLU A 178 5.79 -39.59 22.80
CA GLU A 178 5.89 -40.61 21.77
C GLU A 178 6.99 -41.65 22.11
N ASP A 179 8.19 -41.19 22.47
CA ASP A 179 9.31 -42.04 22.86
C ASP A 179 8.95 -42.89 24.10
N TYR A 180 8.31 -42.28 25.11
CA TYR A 180 7.84 -43.01 26.28
C TYR A 180 6.81 -44.09 25.91
N ILE A 181 5.83 -43.78 25.06
CA ILE A 181 4.80 -44.73 24.61
C ILE A 181 5.46 -45.88 23.84
N ALA A 182 6.36 -45.57 22.89
CA ALA A 182 7.05 -46.59 22.09
C ALA A 182 7.82 -47.63 22.96
N ARG A 183 8.50 -47.12 24.01
CA ARG A 183 9.30 -48.01 24.92
C ARG A 183 8.46 -48.81 25.88
N ASN A 184 7.26 -48.38 26.24
CA ASN A 184 6.49 -48.92 27.36
C ASN A 184 5.16 -49.60 26.95
N LEU A 185 4.76 -49.55 25.67
CA LEU A 185 3.50 -50.11 25.20
C LEU A 185 3.48 -51.64 25.25
N VAL A 186 4.64 -52.28 25.08
CA VAL A 186 4.78 -53.76 24.97
C VAL A 186 4.85 -54.46 26.34
N ARG A 187 5.17 -53.76 27.42
CA ARG A 187 5.35 -54.34 28.75
C ARG A 187 4.06 -54.32 29.55
N ALA A 188 3.55 -55.48 29.98
CA ALA A 188 2.30 -55.61 30.73
C ALA A 188 2.19 -54.71 31.97
N SER A 189 3.30 -54.49 32.70
CA SER A 189 3.34 -53.64 33.90
C SER A 189 3.23 -52.13 33.61
N THR A 190 3.59 -51.65 32.40
CA THR A 190 3.63 -50.24 32.02
C THR A 190 2.59 -49.86 30.98
N THR A 191 1.87 -50.83 30.41
CA THR A 191 0.86 -50.62 29.35
C THR A 191 -0.21 -49.61 29.75
N LYS A 192 -0.71 -49.68 31.00
CA LYS A 192 -1.75 -48.73 31.48
C LYS A 192 -1.26 -47.29 31.52
N MET A 193 0.00 -47.05 31.91
CA MET A 193 0.63 -45.75 31.89
C MET A 193 0.91 -45.25 30.47
N ALA A 194 1.37 -46.15 29.60
CA ALA A 194 1.58 -45.82 28.18
C ALA A 194 0.27 -45.40 27.48
N GLN A 195 -0.83 -46.11 27.76
CA GLN A 195 -2.17 -45.73 27.26
C GLN A 195 -2.64 -44.35 27.80
N SER A 196 -2.37 -44.06 29.07
CA SER A 196 -2.67 -42.76 29.64
C SER A 196 -1.88 -41.62 28.92
N ARG A 197 -0.59 -41.85 28.67
CA ARG A 197 0.26 -40.87 27.92
C ARG A 197 -0.16 -40.75 26.47
N ARG A 198 -0.63 -41.83 25.83
CA ARG A 198 -1.21 -41.73 24.49
C ARG A 198 -2.46 -40.88 24.45
N LYS A 199 -3.37 -41.02 25.41
CA LYS A 199 -4.55 -40.11 25.52
C LYS A 199 -4.16 -38.69 25.79
N GLN A 200 -3.07 -38.44 26.50
CA GLN A 200 -2.52 -37.10 26.72
C GLN A 200 -1.98 -36.48 25.42
N LEU A 201 -1.26 -37.28 24.61
CA LEU A 201 -0.76 -36.84 23.30
C LEU A 201 -1.91 -36.55 22.33
N GLU A 202 -2.93 -37.43 22.28
CA GLU A 202 -4.12 -37.26 21.43
C GLU A 202 -4.94 -35.96 21.75
N LYS A 203 -4.84 -35.48 23.00
CA LYS A 203 -5.51 -34.27 23.47
C LYS A 203 -4.62 -33.04 23.47
N MET A 204 -3.35 -33.22 23.12
CA MET A 204 -2.39 -32.13 23.12
C MET A 204 -2.61 -31.26 21.87
N GLU A 205 -2.94 -29.98 22.09
CA GLU A 205 -2.94 -28.98 21.03
C GLU A 205 -1.50 -28.50 20.83
N ILE A 206 -0.97 -28.77 19.65
CA ILE A 206 0.35 -28.29 19.25
C ILE A 206 0.16 -26.93 18.60
N THR A 207 0.85 -25.92 19.11
CA THR A 207 0.87 -24.58 18.50
C THR A 207 1.37 -24.70 17.08
N GLU A 208 0.64 -24.13 16.11
CA GLU A 208 1.10 -24.12 14.72
C GLU A 208 2.42 -23.37 14.58
N ALA A 209 3.30 -23.89 13.74
CA ALA A 209 4.53 -23.18 13.41
C ALA A 209 4.18 -21.83 12.73
N PRO A 210 4.88 -20.74 13.06
CA PRO A 210 4.65 -19.50 12.35
C PRO A 210 4.96 -19.70 10.87
N ARG A 211 4.05 -19.27 10.01
CA ARG A 211 4.28 -19.29 8.57
C ARG A 211 5.27 -18.19 8.25
N THR A 212 6.50 -18.57 7.93
CA THR A 212 7.48 -17.64 7.35
C THR A 212 7.02 -17.33 5.92
N SER A 213 6.12 -16.36 5.77
CA SER A 213 5.60 -15.92 4.48
C SER A 213 6.62 -15.14 3.64
N HIS A 214 7.77 -14.83 4.20
CA HIS A 214 8.85 -14.17 3.49
C HIS A 214 9.78 -15.17 2.82
N THR A 215 9.28 -15.78 1.74
CA THR A 215 10.21 -16.30 0.74
C THR A 215 10.86 -15.09 0.08
N ASP A 216 12.08 -14.76 0.49
CA ASP A 216 12.87 -13.74 -0.21
C ASP A 216 12.91 -14.11 -1.68
N LEU A 217 12.17 -13.38 -2.51
CA LEU A 217 12.22 -13.54 -3.95
C LEU A 217 13.61 -13.09 -4.41
N LYS A 218 14.50 -14.05 -4.61
CA LYS A 218 15.85 -13.80 -5.12
C LYS A 218 15.80 -13.76 -6.64
N PHE A 219 15.64 -12.57 -7.19
CA PHE A 219 15.83 -12.36 -8.63
C PHE A 219 17.31 -12.18 -8.92
N ARG A 220 17.81 -12.91 -9.89
CA ARG A 220 19.14 -12.70 -10.45
C ARG A 220 18.98 -12.46 -11.94
N PHE A 221 19.19 -11.20 -12.34
CA PHE A 221 19.28 -10.87 -13.75
C PHE A 221 20.65 -11.35 -14.26
N THR A 222 20.65 -12.19 -15.28
CA THR A 222 21.83 -12.60 -16.00
C THR A 222 21.82 -11.99 -17.38
N PHE A 223 22.95 -11.63 -17.90
CA PHE A 223 23.15 -11.15 -19.26
C PHE A 223 24.24 -11.96 -19.92
N ASP A 224 24.07 -12.28 -21.20
CA ASP A 224 25.01 -13.12 -21.97
C ASP A 224 26.26 -12.35 -22.32
N VAL A 225 26.15 -11.03 -22.48
CA VAL A 225 27.26 -10.14 -22.80
C VAL A 225 27.38 -9.04 -21.78
N THR A 226 28.57 -8.86 -21.22
CA THR A 226 28.82 -7.76 -20.29
C THR A 226 28.68 -6.42 -21.03
N PRO A 227 27.73 -5.53 -20.65
CA PRO A 227 27.57 -4.26 -21.34
C PRO A 227 28.81 -3.37 -21.17
N TYR A 228 29.04 -2.49 -22.14
CA TYR A 228 30.09 -1.46 -22.07
C TYR A 228 29.87 -0.55 -20.84
N ASN A 229 30.90 0.22 -20.49
CA ASN A 229 30.83 1.13 -19.36
C ASN A 229 29.78 2.23 -19.54
N GLU A 230 29.64 2.72 -20.76
CA GLU A 230 28.56 3.68 -21.14
C GLU A 230 27.41 2.89 -21.77
N ILE A 231 26.27 2.83 -21.07
CA ILE A 231 25.13 2.03 -21.48
C ILE A 231 24.19 2.83 -22.38
N LEU A 232 23.96 4.09 -22.02
CA LEU A 232 23.06 4.98 -22.73
C LEU A 232 23.68 6.37 -22.80
N THR A 233 23.79 6.90 -24.00
CA THR A 233 24.18 8.30 -24.24
C THR A 233 23.09 8.98 -25.04
N ALA A 234 22.46 9.96 -24.45
CA ALA A 234 21.46 10.83 -25.09
C ALA A 234 22.02 12.24 -25.17
N LYS A 235 21.96 12.87 -26.34
CA LYS A 235 22.47 14.24 -26.55
C LYS A 235 21.39 15.12 -27.16
N ASN A 236 21.17 16.27 -26.53
CA ASN A 236 20.25 17.30 -26.99
C ASN A 236 18.82 16.77 -27.29
N ILE A 237 18.35 15.84 -26.44
CA ILE A 237 17.00 15.28 -26.61
C ILE A 237 15.95 16.31 -26.23
N SER A 238 15.01 16.54 -27.14
CA SER A 238 13.83 17.34 -26.87
C SER A 238 12.57 16.53 -27.12
N VAL A 239 11.65 16.52 -26.16
CA VAL A 239 10.42 15.75 -26.22
C VAL A 239 9.23 16.67 -26.17
N THR A 240 8.33 16.51 -27.16
CA THR A 240 7.08 17.28 -27.26
C THR A 240 5.91 16.31 -27.37
N LEU A 241 4.85 16.53 -26.61
CA LEU A 241 3.62 15.70 -26.67
C LEU A 241 2.40 16.62 -26.68
N GLY A 242 1.52 16.45 -27.66
CA GLY A 242 0.29 17.25 -27.80
C GLY A 242 0.54 18.75 -27.90
N GLY A 243 1.63 19.16 -28.55
CA GLY A 243 2.04 20.57 -28.71
C GLY A 243 2.69 21.17 -27.45
N LYS A 244 2.77 20.43 -26.35
CA LYS A 244 3.46 20.86 -25.13
C LYS A 244 4.88 20.29 -25.14
N ARG A 245 5.88 21.19 -24.99
CA ARG A 245 7.28 20.81 -24.81
C ARG A 245 7.46 20.27 -23.38
N LEU A 246 7.88 19.02 -23.24
CA LEU A 246 8.04 18.33 -21.94
C LEU A 246 9.49 18.42 -21.47
N VAL A 247 10.44 18.20 -22.38
CA VAL A 247 11.88 18.24 -22.11
C VAL A 247 12.56 18.96 -23.28
N GLU A 248 13.59 19.74 -23.02
CA GLU A 248 14.36 20.46 -24.03
C GLU A 248 15.84 20.34 -23.76
N GLY A 249 16.61 19.94 -24.79
CA GLY A 249 18.06 19.92 -24.74
C GLY A 249 18.65 18.99 -23.66
N LEU A 250 18.01 17.85 -23.40
CA LEU A 250 18.49 16.91 -22.39
C LEU A 250 19.74 16.18 -22.88
N ASP A 251 20.82 16.32 -22.13
CA ASP A 251 22.00 15.48 -22.23
C ASP A 251 22.01 14.48 -21.06
N LEU A 252 22.08 13.20 -21.37
CA LEU A 252 22.06 12.12 -20.39
C LEU A 252 23.09 11.05 -20.74
N LEU A 253 23.94 10.72 -19.79
CA LEU A 253 24.89 9.63 -19.87
C LEU A 253 24.61 8.66 -18.70
N VAL A 254 24.30 7.41 -19.02
CA VAL A 254 24.10 6.36 -18.01
C VAL A 254 25.20 5.34 -18.11
N LYS A 255 25.90 5.12 -17.01
CA LYS A 255 27.02 4.17 -16.92
C LYS A 255 26.58 2.85 -16.29
N ARG A 256 27.35 1.81 -16.55
CA ARG A 256 27.11 0.48 -15.97
C ARG A 256 27.14 0.54 -14.44
N GLY A 257 26.11 0.00 -13.78
CA GLY A 257 25.96 -0.01 -12.33
C GLY A 257 25.39 1.28 -11.74
N GLU A 258 25.13 2.30 -12.56
CA GLU A 258 24.48 3.52 -12.13
C GLU A 258 22.98 3.29 -11.92
N ARG A 259 22.43 3.95 -10.91
CA ARG A 259 21.00 3.93 -10.58
C ARG A 259 20.46 5.34 -10.68
N LEU A 260 19.67 5.59 -11.72
CA LEU A 260 19.13 6.93 -12.02
C LEU A 260 17.64 6.98 -11.64
N VAL A 261 17.24 8.07 -11.00
CA VAL A 261 15.83 8.36 -10.68
C VAL A 261 15.39 9.58 -11.47
N ILE A 262 14.25 9.47 -12.16
CA ILE A 262 13.58 10.59 -12.83
C ILE A 262 12.42 11.03 -11.93
N ALA A 263 12.58 12.16 -11.25
CA ALA A 263 11.58 12.74 -10.36
C ALA A 263 10.90 13.97 -10.99
N GLY A 264 9.73 14.33 -10.51
CA GLY A 264 8.98 15.52 -10.93
C GLY A 264 7.47 15.35 -10.75
N PRO A 265 6.69 16.42 -10.86
CA PRO A 265 5.24 16.41 -10.68
C PRO A 265 4.53 15.54 -11.73
N ASN A 266 3.25 15.22 -11.45
CA ASN A 266 2.42 14.50 -12.41
C ASN A 266 2.22 15.32 -13.68
N GLY A 267 2.18 14.65 -14.84
CA GLY A 267 2.11 15.34 -16.14
C GLY A 267 3.41 16.01 -16.62
N ALA A 268 4.52 15.92 -15.89
CA ALA A 268 5.82 16.45 -16.31
C ALA A 268 6.47 15.71 -17.49
N GLY A 269 5.95 14.54 -17.88
CA GLY A 269 6.48 13.79 -19.02
C GLY A 269 7.49 12.71 -18.67
N LYS A 270 7.63 12.31 -17.40
CA LYS A 270 8.57 11.26 -16.94
C LYS A 270 8.45 9.95 -17.72
N SER A 271 7.23 9.42 -17.82
CA SER A 271 6.96 8.18 -18.55
C SER A 271 7.14 8.34 -20.07
N THR A 272 6.88 9.54 -20.60
CA THR A 272 7.11 9.85 -22.02
C THR A 272 8.59 9.86 -22.32
N LEU A 273 9.40 10.46 -21.44
CA LEU A 273 10.85 10.46 -21.58
C LEU A 273 11.41 9.02 -21.53
N LEU A 274 10.95 8.19 -20.58
CA LEU A 274 11.36 6.78 -20.50
C LEU A 274 11.02 6.01 -21.79
N ARG A 275 9.82 6.23 -22.36
CA ARG A 275 9.42 5.59 -23.64
C ARG A 275 10.30 6.06 -24.81
N VAL A 276 10.69 7.33 -24.85
CA VAL A 276 11.60 7.84 -25.88
C VAL A 276 12.98 7.17 -25.77
N LEU A 277 13.49 7.01 -24.55
CA LEU A 277 14.75 6.33 -24.31
C LEU A 277 14.67 4.82 -24.65
N ASP A 278 13.58 4.15 -24.29
CA ASP A 278 13.32 2.73 -24.59
C ASP A 278 13.22 2.48 -26.10
N LEU A 279 12.44 3.28 -26.83
CA LEU A 279 12.32 3.19 -28.29
C LEU A 279 13.65 3.43 -28.99
N SER A 280 14.52 4.26 -28.44
CA SER A 280 15.86 4.50 -28.98
C SER A 280 16.80 3.29 -28.82
N LEU A 281 16.58 2.46 -27.78
CA LEU A 281 17.34 1.22 -27.55
C LEU A 281 16.92 0.07 -28.46
N ILE A 282 15.68 0.07 -28.97
CA ILE A 282 15.15 -0.98 -29.88
C ILE A 282 15.70 -0.81 -31.31
N HIS A 283 16.19 0.37 -31.69
CA HIS A 283 16.70 0.68 -33.03
C HIS A 283 18.22 0.62 -33.15
N ILE A 284 18.92 0.06 -32.16
CA ILE A 284 20.33 -0.31 -32.23
C ILE A 284 20.44 -1.81 -32.43
#